data_4d79522eed118d419d5f7091211daf5a
#
_entry.id   4d79522eed118d419d5f7091211daf5a
#
_cell.length_a   1.000
_cell.length_b   1.000
_cell.length_c   1.000
_cell.angle_alpha   90.00
_cell.angle_beta   90.00
_cell.angle_gamma   90.00
#
_symmetry.space_group_name_H-M   'P 1'
#
loop_
_entity.id
_entity.type
_entity.pdbx_description
1 polymer ?
#
loop_
_entity_poly.entity_id
_entity_poly.type
_entity_poly.pdbx_seq_one_letter_code
_entity_poly.pdbx_strand_id
1 'polypeptide(L)'
;MIELDIFSDTVCPWCYIGKKRLEKAISNHKDTKFKQTWRPFQLNPGMPPDGMDRQEYLISKFGSADAAKTIYDNIYDEGLVEGINFNFDSIMTTPNSFNSHRLLALAYKQGLQENVLDSLFESYFLNGEDIGDPNVLLDIAITVSYTHLRAHETVMN
;
A
#
# COMPACT_ATOMS: atom_id res chain seq x y z
N MET A 1 14.03 13.59 18.00
CA MET A 1 13.07 12.99 17.03
C MET A 1 13.78 12.73 15.71
N ILE A 2 13.58 11.56 15.14
CA ILE A 2 14.12 11.20 13.83
C ILE A 2 13.01 11.33 12.79
N GLU A 3 13.25 12.13 11.76
CA GLU A 3 12.32 12.27 10.64
C GLU A 3 12.74 11.32 9.52
N LEU A 4 11.78 10.55 9.02
CA LEU A 4 11.97 9.59 7.94
C LEU A 4 11.11 9.98 6.74
N ASP A 5 11.76 10.24 5.62
CA ASP A 5 11.09 10.36 4.33
C ASP A 5 11.17 9.02 3.62
N ILE A 6 10.03 8.39 3.40
CA ILE A 6 9.94 7.02 2.88
C ILE A 6 9.34 7.06 1.48
N PHE A 7 10.15 6.77 0.48
CA PHE A 7 9.70 6.71 -0.91
C PHE A 7 9.17 5.32 -1.20
N SER A 8 7.92 5.24 -1.59
CA SER A 8 7.19 3.98 -1.71
C SER A 8 6.13 4.06 -2.80
N ASP A 9 5.80 2.92 -3.39
CA ASP A 9 4.68 2.79 -4.31
C ASP A 9 3.59 1.87 -3.73
N THR A 10 2.35 2.27 -3.89
CA THR A 10 1.17 1.56 -3.38
C THR A 10 0.93 0.21 -4.08
N VAL A 11 1.53 0.02 -5.25
CA VAL A 11 1.42 -1.23 -6.04
C VAL A 11 2.64 -2.15 -5.88
N CYS A 12 3.55 -1.81 -4.98
CA CYS A 12 4.77 -2.58 -4.74
C CYS A 12 4.61 -3.50 -3.52
N PRO A 13 4.62 -4.83 -3.70
CA PRO A 13 4.49 -5.74 -2.57
C PRO A 13 5.67 -5.66 -1.59
N TRP A 14 6.88 -5.39 -2.08
CA TRP A 14 8.04 -5.17 -1.24
C TRP A 14 7.91 -3.93 -0.36
N CYS A 15 7.18 -2.92 -0.83
CA CYS A 15 6.90 -1.72 -0.02
C CYS A 15 5.96 -2.04 1.13
N TYR A 16 5.00 -2.93 0.94
CA TYR A 16 4.13 -3.40 2.01
C TYR A 16 4.93 -4.18 3.05
N ILE A 17 5.76 -5.13 2.61
CA ILE A 17 6.66 -5.88 3.49
C ILE A 17 7.60 -4.93 4.24
N GLY A 18 8.18 -3.96 3.52
CA GLY A 18 9.08 -2.96 4.09
C GLY A 18 8.43 -2.12 5.18
N LYS A 19 7.16 -1.76 4.98
CA LYS A 19 6.39 -1.03 5.99
C LYS A 19 6.25 -1.85 7.28
N LYS A 20 5.91 -3.12 7.18
CA LYS A 20 5.81 -4.03 8.34
C LYS A 20 7.14 -4.19 9.07
N ARG A 21 8.23 -4.32 8.32
CA ARG A 21 9.58 -4.40 8.90
C ARG A 21 9.98 -3.11 9.60
N LEU A 22 9.64 -1.96 9.02
CA LEU A 22 9.89 -0.65 9.62
C LEU A 22 9.10 -0.48 10.92
N GLU A 23 7.82 -0.83 10.93
CA GLU A 23 6.98 -0.79 12.13
C GLU A 23 7.57 -1.62 13.27
N LYS A 24 8.05 -2.83 12.94
CA LYS A 24 8.72 -3.70 13.91
C LYS A 24 10.00 -3.07 14.44
N ALA A 25 10.82 -2.51 13.58
CA ALA A 25 12.06 -1.84 13.96
C ALA A 25 11.79 -0.63 14.87
N ILE A 26 10.82 0.20 14.52
CA ILE A 26 10.42 1.35 15.34
C ILE A 26 9.91 0.91 16.70
N SER A 27 9.11 -0.15 16.76
CA SER A 27 8.56 -0.67 18.03
C SER A 27 9.65 -1.16 18.99
N ASN A 28 10.82 -1.55 18.48
CA ASN A 28 11.97 -1.98 19.28
C ASN A 28 12.82 -0.81 19.80
N HIS A 29 12.54 0.41 19.38
CA HIS A 29 13.26 1.62 19.78
C HIS A 29 12.34 2.60 20.53
N LYS A 30 11.83 2.16 21.68
CA LYS A 30 10.79 2.89 22.44
C LYS A 30 11.26 4.25 22.96
N ASP A 31 12.56 4.45 23.14
CA ASP A 31 13.12 5.70 23.64
C ASP A 31 13.33 6.75 22.54
N THR A 32 13.12 6.38 21.29
CA THR A 32 13.29 7.25 20.12
C THR A 32 11.94 7.55 19.49
N LYS A 33 11.67 8.83 19.23
CA LYS A 33 10.49 9.27 18.49
C LYS A 33 10.83 9.34 17.01
N PHE A 34 9.95 8.76 16.19
CA PHE A 34 10.05 8.79 14.74
C PHE A 34 8.86 9.51 14.14
N LYS A 35 9.12 10.38 13.17
CA LYS A 35 8.08 10.98 12.32
C LYS A 35 8.25 10.42 10.92
N GLN A 36 7.24 9.72 10.44
CA GLN A 36 7.25 9.08 9.11
C GLN A 36 6.44 9.92 8.13
N THR A 37 7.03 10.22 6.99
CA THR A 37 6.34 10.84 5.87
C THR A 37 6.52 9.96 4.65
N TRP A 38 5.40 9.52 4.08
CA TRP A 38 5.38 8.67 2.89
C TRP A 38 5.37 9.54 1.64
N ARG A 39 6.39 9.37 0.82
CA ARG A 39 6.59 10.13 -0.42
C ARG A 39 6.26 9.27 -1.63
N PRO A 40 5.67 9.86 -2.67
CA PRO A 40 5.28 9.10 -3.86
C PRO A 40 6.50 8.64 -4.66
N PHE A 41 6.44 7.40 -5.08
CA PHE A 41 7.30 6.83 -6.11
C PHE A 41 6.43 5.97 -7.03
N GLN A 42 6.60 6.09 -8.35
CA GLN A 42 5.89 5.25 -9.29
C GLN A 42 6.86 4.28 -9.98
N LEU A 43 6.67 2.98 -9.71
CA LEU A 43 7.41 1.92 -10.40
C LEU A 43 7.08 1.89 -11.89
N ASN A 44 5.84 2.21 -12.23
CA ASN A 44 5.32 2.15 -13.58
C ASN A 44 4.76 3.52 -14.00
N PRO A 45 5.63 4.54 -14.23
CA PRO A 45 5.14 5.89 -14.53
C PRO A 45 4.41 5.97 -15.87
N GLY A 46 4.66 5.03 -16.79
CA GLY A 46 3.98 4.92 -18.08
C GLY A 46 2.70 4.08 -18.07
N MET A 47 2.26 3.60 -16.91
CA MET A 47 1.02 2.83 -16.80
C MET A 47 -0.17 3.66 -17.29
N PRO A 48 -1.06 3.10 -18.17
CA PRO A 48 -2.27 3.79 -18.56
C PRO A 48 -3.12 4.20 -17.36
N PRO A 49 -3.88 5.30 -17.45
CA PRO A 49 -4.74 5.76 -16.35
C PRO A 49 -5.69 4.71 -15.80
N ASP A 50 -6.21 3.83 -16.66
CA ASP A 50 -7.13 2.75 -16.27
C ASP A 50 -6.40 1.47 -15.84
N GLY A 51 -5.07 1.50 -15.79
CA GLY A 51 -4.27 0.33 -15.45
C GLY A 51 -4.07 -0.62 -16.63
N MET A 52 -3.66 -1.83 -16.31
CA MET A 52 -3.39 -2.88 -17.29
C MET A 52 -3.92 -4.22 -16.75
N ASP A 53 -4.37 -5.10 -17.62
CA ASP A 53 -4.69 -6.48 -17.26
C ASP A 53 -3.52 -7.11 -16.50
N ARG A 54 -3.81 -7.78 -15.41
CA ARG A 54 -2.78 -8.33 -14.52
C ARG A 54 -1.84 -9.30 -15.22
N GLN A 55 -2.39 -10.22 -16.03
CA GLN A 55 -1.58 -11.21 -16.71
C GLN A 55 -0.69 -10.58 -17.80
N GLU A 56 -1.24 -9.64 -18.55
CA GLU A 56 -0.46 -8.88 -19.53
C GLU A 56 0.69 -8.13 -18.89
N TYR A 57 0.42 -7.50 -17.75
CA TYR A 57 1.45 -6.78 -16.99
C TYR A 57 2.57 -7.72 -16.53
N LEU A 58 2.21 -8.87 -15.94
CA LEU A 58 3.20 -9.82 -15.43
C LEU A 58 4.08 -10.39 -16.54
N ILE A 59 3.49 -10.74 -17.66
CA ILE A 59 4.22 -11.28 -18.83
C ILE A 59 5.14 -10.19 -19.42
N SER A 60 4.61 -8.98 -19.56
CA SER A 60 5.38 -7.84 -20.07
C SER A 60 6.60 -7.53 -19.20
N LYS A 61 6.42 -7.58 -17.88
CA LYS A 61 7.47 -7.21 -16.92
C LYS A 61 8.51 -8.30 -16.70
N PHE A 62 8.08 -9.56 -16.64
CA PHE A 62 8.94 -10.69 -16.25
C PHE A 62 9.25 -11.65 -17.39
N GLY A 63 8.68 -11.45 -18.56
CA GLY A 63 8.92 -12.25 -19.76
C GLY A 63 8.00 -13.44 -19.94
N SER A 64 7.50 -14.04 -18.88
CA SER A 64 6.56 -15.16 -18.92
C SER A 64 5.73 -15.24 -17.64
N ALA A 65 4.60 -15.94 -17.71
CA ALA A 65 3.77 -16.23 -16.54
C ALA A 65 4.53 -17.06 -15.50
N ASP A 66 5.32 -18.04 -15.93
CA ASP A 66 6.10 -18.90 -15.04
C ASP A 66 7.20 -18.12 -14.30
N ALA A 67 7.89 -17.23 -15.00
CA ALA A 67 8.91 -16.37 -14.37
C ALA A 67 8.27 -15.45 -13.33
N ALA A 68 7.14 -14.86 -13.65
CA ALA A 68 6.38 -14.03 -12.71
C ALA A 68 5.95 -14.84 -11.48
N LYS A 69 5.41 -16.04 -11.69
CA LYS A 69 4.97 -16.92 -10.60
C LYS A 69 6.11 -17.22 -9.62
N THR A 70 7.28 -17.56 -10.12
CA THR A 70 8.45 -17.83 -9.26
C THR A 70 8.81 -16.65 -8.39
N ILE A 71 8.79 -15.45 -8.95
CA ILE A 71 9.10 -14.21 -8.23
C ILE A 71 8.03 -13.94 -7.17
N TYR A 72 6.75 -14.04 -7.52
CA TYR A 72 5.65 -13.75 -6.59
C TYR A 72 5.49 -14.83 -5.52
N ASP A 73 5.84 -16.10 -5.79
CA ASP A 73 5.90 -17.13 -4.76
C ASP A 73 6.92 -16.78 -3.67
N ASN A 74 8.08 -16.26 -4.06
CA ASN A 74 9.08 -15.79 -3.10
C ASN A 74 8.57 -14.58 -2.29
N ILE A 75 7.91 -13.62 -2.94
CA ILE A 75 7.32 -12.47 -2.26
C ILE A 75 6.23 -12.92 -1.28
N TYR A 76 5.42 -13.89 -1.69
CA TYR A 76 4.39 -14.47 -0.81
C TYR A 76 5.01 -15.05 0.47
N ASP A 77 6.08 -15.83 0.34
CA ASP A 77 6.76 -16.44 1.48
C ASP A 77 7.36 -15.38 2.41
N GLU A 78 8.00 -14.35 1.85
CA GLU A 78 8.54 -13.23 2.62
C GLU A 78 7.43 -12.43 3.33
N GLY A 79 6.29 -12.28 2.68
CA GLY A 79 5.12 -11.64 3.28
C GLY A 79 4.58 -12.40 4.48
N LEU A 80 4.52 -13.72 4.40
CA LEU A 80 4.05 -14.56 5.51
C LEU A 80 4.91 -14.38 6.76
N VAL A 81 6.22 -14.22 6.61
CA VAL A 81 7.14 -13.95 7.73
C VAL A 81 6.74 -12.67 8.47
N GLU A 82 6.21 -11.69 7.75
CA GLU A 82 5.79 -10.40 8.30
C GLU A 82 4.29 -10.34 8.64
N GLY A 83 3.60 -11.48 8.59
CA GLY A 83 2.17 -11.56 8.90
C GLY A 83 1.24 -11.09 7.77
N ILE A 84 1.76 -10.99 6.54
CA ILE A 84 0.98 -10.60 5.36
C ILE A 84 0.61 -11.85 4.58
N ASN A 85 -0.68 -12.14 4.48
CA ASN A 85 -1.19 -13.23 3.65
C ASN A 85 -1.62 -12.67 2.29
N PHE A 86 -0.65 -12.44 1.41
CA PHE A 86 -0.92 -11.90 0.07
C PHE A 86 -1.91 -12.79 -0.70
N ASN A 87 -2.86 -12.15 -1.36
CA ASN A 87 -3.83 -12.80 -2.25
C ASN A 87 -3.60 -12.33 -3.69
N PHE A 88 -2.44 -12.64 -4.26
CA PHE A 88 -2.07 -12.20 -5.60
C PHE A 88 -3.04 -12.69 -6.67
N ASP A 89 -3.62 -13.88 -6.49
CA ASP A 89 -4.56 -14.46 -7.45
C ASP A 89 -5.87 -13.68 -7.57
N SER A 90 -6.23 -12.89 -6.56
CA SER A 90 -7.42 -12.04 -6.60
C SER A 90 -7.23 -10.76 -7.43
N ILE A 91 -6.00 -10.41 -7.75
CA ILE A 91 -5.69 -9.17 -8.48
C ILE A 91 -5.94 -9.38 -9.97
N MET A 92 -6.89 -8.65 -10.53
CA MET A 92 -7.26 -8.72 -11.95
C MET A 92 -6.65 -7.58 -12.76
N THR A 93 -6.40 -6.44 -12.13
CA THR A 93 -5.85 -5.23 -12.76
C THR A 93 -4.63 -4.75 -12.00
N THR A 94 -3.55 -4.45 -12.73
CA THR A 94 -2.43 -3.69 -12.18
C THR A 94 -2.72 -2.20 -12.37
N PRO A 95 -2.95 -1.46 -11.28
CA PRO A 95 -3.42 -0.08 -11.39
C PRO A 95 -2.31 0.91 -11.74
N ASN A 96 -2.73 2.08 -12.21
CA ASN A 96 -1.89 3.28 -12.14
C ASN A 96 -1.97 3.82 -10.71
N SER A 97 -0.83 3.99 -10.05
CA SER A 97 -0.79 4.40 -8.65
C SER A 97 -0.89 5.91 -8.40
N PHE A 98 -0.99 6.72 -9.45
CA PHE A 98 -0.98 8.18 -9.33
C PHE A 98 -2.08 8.71 -8.39
N ASN A 99 -3.32 8.27 -8.57
CA ASN A 99 -4.43 8.74 -7.75
C ASN A 99 -4.35 8.25 -6.30
N SER A 100 -3.82 7.05 -6.06
CA SER A 100 -3.58 6.59 -4.68
C SER A 100 -2.54 7.44 -3.98
N HIS A 101 -1.53 7.90 -4.70
CA HIS A 101 -0.54 8.85 -4.16
C HIS A 101 -1.16 10.22 -3.87
N ARG A 102 -2.10 10.68 -4.70
CA ARG A 102 -2.85 11.91 -4.40
C ARG A 102 -3.66 11.78 -3.11
N LEU A 103 -4.28 10.63 -2.90
CA LEU A 103 -5.00 10.35 -1.66
C LEU A 103 -4.04 10.38 -0.45
N LEU A 104 -2.86 9.78 -0.57
CA LEU A 104 -1.84 9.84 0.49
C LEU A 104 -1.38 11.27 0.80
N ALA A 105 -1.26 12.11 -0.22
CA ALA A 105 -0.92 13.52 -0.03
C ALA A 105 -2.02 14.29 0.73
N LEU A 106 -3.28 14.01 0.43
CA LEU A 106 -4.41 14.55 1.19
C LEU A 106 -4.43 14.04 2.63
N ALA A 107 -4.21 12.75 2.81
CA ALA A 107 -4.18 12.13 4.13
C ALA A 107 -3.05 12.68 5.02
N TYR A 108 -1.92 13.06 4.43
CA TYR A 108 -0.82 13.70 5.15
C TYR A 108 -1.28 14.97 5.88
N LYS A 109 -2.07 15.79 5.22
CA LYS A 109 -2.60 17.04 5.80
C LYS A 109 -3.53 16.82 6.99
N GLN A 110 -4.12 15.63 7.09
CA GLN A 110 -5.05 15.25 8.15
C GLN A 110 -4.39 14.35 9.22
N GLY A 111 -3.12 14.05 9.09
CA GLY A 111 -2.43 13.12 10.00
C GLY A 111 -2.88 11.67 9.84
N LEU A 112 -3.41 11.28 8.68
CA LEU A 112 -4.00 9.97 8.41
C LEU A 112 -3.22 9.14 7.39
N GLN A 113 -1.99 9.54 7.06
CA GLN A 113 -1.25 8.91 5.97
C GLN A 113 -0.97 7.43 6.24
N GLU A 114 -0.57 7.07 7.45
CA GLU A 114 -0.33 5.67 7.84
C GLU A 114 -1.59 4.81 7.67
N ASN A 115 -2.72 5.30 8.15
CA ASN A 115 -3.99 4.58 8.09
C ASN A 115 -4.46 4.37 6.65
N VAL A 116 -4.34 5.40 5.82
CA VAL A 116 -4.70 5.31 4.39
C VAL A 116 -3.78 4.37 3.66
N LEU A 117 -2.47 4.41 3.93
CA LEU A 117 -1.51 3.52 3.28
C LEU A 117 -1.77 2.05 3.63
N ASP A 118 -2.05 1.75 4.90
CA ASP A 118 -2.42 0.39 5.33
C ASP A 118 -3.68 -0.08 4.58
N SER A 119 -4.69 0.77 4.48
CA SER A 119 -5.93 0.44 3.75
C SER A 119 -5.69 0.23 2.26
N LEU A 120 -4.83 1.02 1.63
CA LEU A 120 -4.46 0.84 0.23
C LEU A 120 -3.77 -0.51 -0.01
N PHE A 121 -2.81 -0.86 0.83
CA PHE A 121 -2.12 -2.15 0.72
C PHE A 121 -3.07 -3.33 0.95
N GLU A 122 -3.94 -3.25 1.96
CA GLU A 122 -4.93 -4.30 2.24
C GLU A 122 -5.93 -4.46 1.09
N SER A 123 -6.50 -3.35 0.61
CA SER A 123 -7.45 -3.37 -0.51
C SER A 123 -6.86 -4.02 -1.75
N TYR A 124 -5.66 -3.66 -2.12
CA TYR A 124 -5.02 -4.16 -3.33
C TYR A 124 -4.48 -5.58 -3.14
N PHE A 125 -3.64 -5.80 -2.14
CA PHE A 125 -2.89 -7.05 -1.99
C PHE A 125 -3.65 -8.17 -1.29
N LEU A 126 -4.63 -7.86 -0.47
CA LEU A 126 -5.40 -8.88 0.26
C LEU A 126 -6.80 -9.08 -0.34
N ASN A 127 -7.41 -8.02 -0.87
CA ASN A 127 -8.78 -8.06 -1.37
C ASN A 127 -8.87 -8.00 -2.90
N GLY A 128 -7.77 -7.75 -3.61
CA GLY A 128 -7.75 -7.70 -5.07
C GLY A 128 -8.49 -6.50 -5.67
N GLU A 129 -8.73 -5.46 -4.88
CA GLU A 129 -9.42 -4.27 -5.34
C GLU A 129 -8.51 -3.38 -6.21
N ASP A 130 -9.09 -2.73 -7.20
CA ASP A 130 -8.36 -1.79 -8.07
C ASP A 130 -8.22 -0.45 -7.38
N ILE A 131 -7.05 -0.17 -6.79
CA ILE A 131 -6.76 1.10 -6.11
C ILE A 131 -6.48 2.26 -7.08
N GLY A 132 -6.62 2.04 -8.39
CA GLY A 132 -6.72 3.09 -9.39
C GLY A 132 -8.15 3.57 -9.61
N ASP A 133 -9.14 2.80 -9.16
CA ASP A 133 -10.56 3.15 -9.26
C ASP A 133 -10.92 4.24 -8.25
N PRO A 134 -11.45 5.39 -8.70
CA PRO A 134 -11.87 6.47 -7.80
C PRO A 134 -12.89 6.04 -6.74
N ASN A 135 -13.76 5.10 -7.03
CA ASN A 135 -14.75 4.61 -6.07
C ASN A 135 -14.10 3.81 -4.93
N VAL A 136 -13.11 2.99 -5.24
CA VAL A 136 -12.32 2.26 -4.23
C VAL A 136 -11.55 3.26 -3.34
N LEU A 137 -10.92 4.26 -3.95
CA LEU A 137 -10.20 5.29 -3.21
C LEU A 137 -11.12 6.12 -2.32
N LEU A 138 -12.32 6.45 -2.80
CA LEU A 138 -13.32 7.17 -2.01
C LEU A 138 -13.77 6.34 -0.80
N ASP A 139 -14.03 5.06 -0.99
CA ASP A 139 -14.43 4.16 0.10
C ASP A 139 -13.34 4.06 1.17
N ILE A 140 -12.07 3.97 0.77
CA ILE A 140 -10.94 3.98 1.69
C ILE A 140 -10.90 5.29 2.48
N ALA A 141 -11.03 6.42 1.81
CA ALA A 141 -11.01 7.74 2.45
C ALA A 141 -12.13 7.90 3.47
N ILE A 142 -13.35 7.48 3.12
CA ILE A 142 -14.51 7.54 4.01
C ILE A 142 -14.31 6.62 5.21
N THR A 143 -13.91 5.39 5.01
CA THR A 143 -13.72 4.40 6.06
C THR A 143 -12.65 4.83 7.06
N VAL A 144 -11.50 5.30 6.59
CA VAL A 144 -10.41 5.78 7.45
C VAL A 144 -10.86 7.03 8.22
N SER A 145 -11.49 7.98 7.57
CA SER A 145 -11.99 9.21 8.22
C SER A 145 -13.03 8.91 9.29
N TYR A 146 -13.98 8.02 9.00
CA TYR A 146 -15.00 7.61 9.95
C TYR A 146 -14.41 6.92 11.18
N THR A 147 -13.48 5.99 10.98
CA THR A 147 -12.79 5.29 12.05
C THR A 147 -12.01 6.27 12.93
N HIS A 148 -11.35 7.24 12.34
CA HIS A 148 -10.61 8.28 13.05
C HIS A 148 -11.53 9.15 13.90
N LEU A 149 -12.66 9.62 13.36
CA LEU A 149 -13.63 10.41 14.08
C LEU A 149 -14.22 9.64 15.28
N ARG A 150 -14.57 8.38 15.10
CA ARG A 150 -15.08 7.53 16.18
C ARG A 150 -14.07 7.33 17.30
N ALA A 151 -12.81 7.09 16.97
CA ALA A 151 -11.74 6.98 17.95
C ALA A 151 -11.59 8.28 18.75
N HIS A 152 -11.72 9.42 18.08
CA HIS A 152 -11.64 10.74 18.72
C HIS A 152 -12.83 10.99 19.66
N GLU A 153 -14.03 10.65 19.25
CA GLU A 153 -15.24 10.75 20.09
C GLU A 153 -15.11 9.90 21.36
N THR A 154 -14.60 8.68 21.26
CA THR A 154 -14.39 7.78 22.39
C THR A 154 -13.44 8.36 23.42
N VAL A 155 -12.38 9.06 22.96
CA VAL A 155 -11.39 9.71 23.86
C VAL A 155 -12.01 10.93 24.56
N MET A 156 -12.93 11.62 23.90
CA MET A 156 -13.58 12.81 24.46
C MET A 156 -14.73 12.52 25.44
N ASN A 157 -15.23 11.31 25.43
CA ASN A 157 -16.28 10.85 26.35
C ASN A 157 -15.70 10.01 27.48
#